data_2a68bc005e7a222ff4f762a780c6db22
#
_entry.id   2a68bc005e7a222ff4f762a780c6db22
#
_cell.length_a   1.000
_cell.length_b   1.000
_cell.length_c   1.000
_cell.angle_alpha   90.00
_cell.angle_beta   90.00
_cell.angle_gamma   90.00
#
_symmetry.space_group_name_H-M   'P 1'
#
loop_
_entity.id
_entity.type
_entity.pdbx_description
1 polymer ?
#
loop_
_entity_poly.entity_id
_entity_poly.type
_entity_poly.pdbx_seq_one_letter_code
_entity_poly.pdbx_strand_id
1 'polypeptide(L)'
;MTALQKNLDSRQARSEATKSALMRAAEKLIAENGVENVSISDIVTVAKQKNQSALQYHFTNLNGLIDAILETRSAETHERRATLIDELLAANAQPSLRDICMLMVYPSFSLARESSEYHNYVKAFGHALVLSERSLLSIVQRHGGGGASGQQTAELLKAALPHLDPV
;
A
#
# COMPACT_ATOMS: atom_id res chain seq x y z
N MET A 1 -9.19 -31.62 13.27
CA MET A 1 -9.64 -30.25 13.56
C MET A 1 -10.91 -30.30 14.39
N THR A 2 -10.87 -29.70 15.57
CA THR A 2 -12.01 -29.67 16.49
C THR A 2 -13.07 -28.65 16.04
N ALA A 3 -14.35 -28.83 16.41
CA ALA A 3 -15.43 -27.90 16.09
C ALA A 3 -15.14 -26.47 16.60
N LEU A 4 -14.40 -26.35 17.70
CA LEU A 4 -13.94 -25.10 18.28
C LEU A 4 -12.98 -24.36 17.35
N GLN A 5 -12.01 -25.05 16.76
CA GLN A 5 -11.04 -24.51 15.80
C GLN A 5 -11.74 -23.97 14.56
N LYS A 6 -12.66 -24.75 13.98
CA LYS A 6 -13.44 -24.33 12.80
C LYS A 6 -14.30 -23.08 13.05
N ASN A 7 -14.79 -22.90 14.28
CA ASN A 7 -15.59 -21.73 14.66
C ASN A 7 -14.73 -20.49 14.83
N LEU A 8 -13.52 -20.62 15.40
CA LEU A 8 -12.53 -19.54 15.50
C LEU A 8 -12.07 -19.08 14.12
N ASP A 9 -11.69 -20.01 13.24
CA ASP A 9 -11.25 -19.72 11.87
C ASP A 9 -12.35 -18.99 11.07
N SER A 10 -13.61 -19.40 11.23
CA SER A 10 -14.76 -18.76 10.58
C SER A 10 -15.06 -17.34 11.11
N ARG A 11 -14.79 -17.06 12.38
CA ARG A 11 -14.92 -15.70 12.95
C ARG A 11 -13.81 -14.80 12.47
N GLN A 12 -12.59 -15.31 12.42
CA GLN A 12 -11.42 -14.57 11.93
C GLN A 12 -11.57 -14.24 10.44
N ALA A 13 -11.97 -15.21 9.62
CA ALA A 13 -12.23 -14.98 8.19
C ALA A 13 -13.29 -13.89 7.95
N ARG A 14 -14.39 -13.88 8.74
CA ARG A 14 -15.41 -12.81 8.66
C ARG A 14 -14.89 -11.45 9.10
N SER A 15 -14.05 -11.42 10.13
CA SER A 15 -13.41 -10.20 10.60
C SER A 15 -12.50 -9.59 9.53
N GLU A 16 -11.65 -10.40 8.90
CA GLU A 16 -10.77 -9.96 7.80
C GLU A 16 -11.56 -9.53 6.54
N ALA A 17 -12.64 -10.23 6.21
CA ALA A 17 -13.52 -9.84 5.11
C ALA A 17 -14.17 -8.47 5.36
N THR A 18 -14.59 -8.18 6.61
CA THR A 18 -15.14 -6.88 6.99
C THR A 18 -14.09 -5.78 6.91
N LYS A 19 -12.89 -6.04 7.45
CA LYS A 19 -11.75 -5.12 7.38
C LYS A 19 -11.43 -4.75 5.93
N SER A 20 -11.27 -5.75 5.06
CA SER A 20 -11.00 -5.55 3.63
C SER A 20 -12.13 -4.79 2.91
N ALA A 21 -13.40 -5.06 3.24
CA ALA A 21 -14.53 -4.35 2.65
C ALA A 21 -14.55 -2.86 3.02
N LEU A 22 -14.22 -2.52 4.27
CA LEU A 22 -14.10 -1.12 4.72
C LEU A 22 -12.95 -0.39 4.03
N MET A 23 -11.78 -1.03 3.89
CA MET A 23 -10.64 -0.46 3.18
C MET A 23 -10.96 -0.17 1.71
N ARG A 24 -11.52 -1.14 0.97
CA ARG A 24 -11.94 -0.95 -0.43
C ARG A 24 -12.99 0.15 -0.61
N ALA A 25 -13.95 0.23 0.30
CA ALA A 25 -14.96 1.28 0.27
C ALA A 25 -14.34 2.67 0.46
N ALA A 26 -13.39 2.79 1.40
CA ALA A 26 -12.68 4.05 1.63
C ALA A 26 -11.83 4.44 0.42
N GLU A 27 -11.02 3.53 -0.13
CA GLU A 27 -10.20 3.79 -1.32
C GLU A 27 -11.06 4.30 -2.49
N LYS A 28 -12.20 3.65 -2.75
CA LYS A 28 -13.11 4.05 -3.80
C LYS A 28 -13.68 5.44 -3.58
N LEU A 29 -14.26 5.69 -2.40
CA LEU A 29 -14.89 6.97 -2.08
C LEU A 29 -13.89 8.12 -2.08
N ILE A 30 -12.70 7.92 -1.52
CA ILE A 30 -11.63 8.94 -1.49
C ILE A 30 -11.13 9.22 -2.91
N ALA A 31 -11.00 8.19 -3.76
CA ALA A 31 -10.61 8.36 -5.17
C ALA A 31 -11.64 9.15 -6.00
N GLU A 32 -12.92 9.07 -5.63
CA GLU A 32 -14.02 9.74 -6.32
C GLU A 32 -14.27 11.17 -5.80
N ASN A 33 -14.12 11.40 -4.50
CA ASN A 33 -14.61 12.62 -3.84
C ASN A 33 -13.51 13.44 -3.13
N GLY A 34 -12.31 12.89 -2.93
CA GLY A 34 -11.30 13.47 -2.04
C GLY A 34 -11.49 13.05 -0.58
N VAL A 35 -10.42 13.03 0.19
CA VAL A 35 -10.42 12.54 1.59
C VAL A 35 -11.26 13.43 2.51
N GLU A 36 -11.29 14.73 2.26
CA GLU A 36 -12.03 15.74 3.02
C GLU A 36 -13.55 15.64 2.90
N ASN A 37 -14.03 14.96 1.85
CA ASN A 37 -15.45 14.84 1.53
C ASN A 37 -16.02 13.44 1.85
N VAL A 38 -15.26 12.58 2.52
CA VAL A 38 -15.68 11.21 2.84
C VAL A 38 -15.90 11.03 4.33
N SER A 39 -17.11 10.63 4.71
CA SER A 39 -17.46 10.33 6.08
C SER A 39 -17.38 8.84 6.41
N ILE A 40 -17.23 8.52 7.71
CA ILE A 40 -17.31 7.13 8.22
C ILE A 40 -18.64 6.47 7.83
N SER A 41 -19.74 7.24 7.84
CA SER A 41 -21.06 6.75 7.46
C SER A 41 -21.13 6.28 6.01
N ASP A 42 -20.52 7.04 5.09
CA ASP A 42 -20.47 6.70 3.67
C ASP A 42 -19.66 5.42 3.46
N ILE A 43 -18.50 5.31 4.11
CA ILE A 43 -17.63 4.12 4.03
C ILE A 43 -18.37 2.87 4.51
N VAL A 44 -19.03 2.94 5.66
CA VAL A 44 -19.78 1.83 6.26
C VAL A 44 -20.94 1.40 5.34
N THR A 45 -21.63 2.37 4.75
CA THR A 45 -22.73 2.13 3.80
C THR A 45 -22.24 1.43 2.54
N VAL A 46 -21.18 1.94 1.90
CA VAL A 46 -20.59 1.34 0.70
C VAL A 46 -19.98 -0.04 0.98
N ALA A 47 -19.39 -0.23 2.16
CA ALA A 47 -18.88 -1.53 2.62
C ALA A 47 -19.99 -2.52 3.01
N LYS A 48 -21.27 -2.12 2.92
CA LYS A 48 -22.45 -2.92 3.31
C LYS A 48 -22.40 -3.42 4.76
N GLN A 49 -21.82 -2.60 5.65
CA GLN A 49 -21.81 -2.89 7.08
C GLN A 49 -23.03 -2.27 7.75
N LYS A 50 -23.52 -2.92 8.83
CA LYS A 50 -24.79 -2.54 9.50
C LYS A 50 -24.66 -1.28 10.34
N ASN A 51 -23.47 -0.98 10.87
CA ASN A 51 -23.23 0.17 11.74
C ASN A 51 -21.77 0.61 11.74
N GLN A 52 -21.51 1.80 12.26
CA GLN A 52 -20.18 2.41 12.34
C GLN A 52 -19.25 1.70 13.34
N SER A 53 -19.82 0.89 14.27
CA SER A 53 -19.00 0.14 15.25
C SER A 53 -18.04 -0.83 14.57
N ALA A 54 -18.36 -1.31 13.36
CA ALA A 54 -17.46 -2.17 12.59
C ALA A 54 -16.15 -1.43 12.25
N LEU A 55 -16.22 -0.17 11.82
CA LEU A 55 -15.03 0.63 11.53
C LEU A 55 -14.25 0.94 12.81
N GLN A 56 -14.93 1.36 13.87
CA GLN A 56 -14.30 1.67 15.15
C GLN A 56 -13.59 0.45 15.76
N TYR A 57 -14.20 -0.73 15.61
CA TYR A 57 -13.60 -1.98 16.08
C TYR A 57 -12.30 -2.33 15.37
N HIS A 58 -12.22 -2.14 14.04
CA HIS A 58 -11.06 -2.52 13.24
C HIS A 58 -9.96 -1.43 13.18
N PHE A 59 -10.37 -0.15 13.20
CA PHE A 59 -9.45 0.95 12.84
C PHE A 59 -9.48 2.12 13.82
N THR A 60 -10.31 2.08 14.85
CA THR A 60 -10.51 3.14 15.84
C THR A 60 -11.19 4.39 15.26
N ASN A 61 -10.70 4.91 14.13
CA ASN A 61 -11.21 6.10 13.44
C ASN A 61 -10.80 6.11 11.96
N LEU A 62 -11.16 7.18 11.24
CA LEU A 62 -10.83 7.33 9.81
C LEU A 62 -9.33 7.35 9.54
N ASN A 63 -8.54 8.02 10.40
CA ASN A 63 -7.08 8.06 10.22
C ASN A 63 -6.47 6.67 10.37
N GLY A 64 -6.91 5.88 11.36
CA GLY A 64 -6.46 4.50 11.52
C GLY A 64 -6.84 3.60 10.34
N LEU A 65 -7.97 3.85 9.69
CA LEU A 65 -8.33 3.17 8.44
C LEU A 65 -7.39 3.58 7.29
N ILE A 66 -7.09 4.86 7.15
CA ILE A 66 -6.15 5.38 6.15
C ILE A 66 -4.76 4.79 6.36
N ASP A 67 -4.26 4.79 7.59
CA ASP A 67 -2.95 4.22 7.93
C ASP A 67 -2.89 2.72 7.56
N ALA A 68 -3.94 1.95 7.85
CA ALA A 68 -4.02 0.54 7.48
C ALA A 68 -4.04 0.31 5.96
N ILE A 69 -4.70 1.20 5.20
CA ILE A 69 -4.66 1.18 3.72
C ILE A 69 -3.23 1.43 3.23
N LEU A 70 -2.59 2.48 3.70
CA LEU A 70 -1.23 2.85 3.32
C LEU A 70 -0.23 1.72 3.63
N GLU A 71 -0.34 1.11 4.81
CA GLU A 71 0.49 -0.03 5.22
C GLU A 71 0.30 -1.25 4.30
N THR A 72 -0.95 -1.61 4.04
CA THR A 72 -1.28 -2.76 3.17
C THR A 72 -0.75 -2.56 1.76
N ARG A 73 -0.98 -1.39 1.15
CA ARG A 73 -0.55 -1.08 -0.21
C ARG A 73 0.97 -0.91 -0.33
N SER A 74 1.59 -0.40 0.74
CA SER A 74 3.06 -0.37 0.84
C SER A 74 3.64 -1.78 0.84
N ALA A 75 3.07 -2.71 1.61
CA ALA A 75 3.51 -4.11 1.65
C ALA A 75 3.38 -4.78 0.27
N GLU A 76 2.25 -4.62 -0.43
CA GLU A 76 2.05 -5.12 -1.80
C GLU A 76 3.10 -4.56 -2.78
N THR A 77 3.42 -3.26 -2.66
CA THR A 77 4.45 -2.61 -3.49
C THR A 77 5.83 -3.18 -3.21
N HIS A 78 6.15 -3.43 -1.94
CA HIS A 78 7.45 -3.98 -1.53
C HIS A 78 7.62 -5.42 -2.02
N GLU A 79 6.59 -6.24 -1.93
CA GLU A 79 6.58 -7.62 -2.44
C GLU A 79 6.76 -7.65 -3.95
N ARG A 80 6.00 -6.83 -4.69
CA ARG A 80 6.14 -6.71 -6.14
C ARG A 80 7.55 -6.24 -6.54
N ARG A 81 8.11 -5.26 -5.83
CA ARG A 81 9.46 -4.77 -6.09
C ARG A 81 10.50 -5.85 -5.83
N ALA A 82 10.37 -6.63 -4.76
CA ALA A 82 11.29 -7.74 -4.47
C ALA A 82 11.31 -8.74 -5.62
N THR A 83 10.14 -9.16 -6.11
CA THR A 83 10.03 -10.05 -7.27
C THR A 83 10.73 -9.49 -8.51
N LEU A 84 10.52 -8.20 -8.80
CA LEU A 84 11.14 -7.55 -9.96
C LEU A 84 12.66 -7.39 -9.82
N ILE A 85 13.17 -7.21 -8.60
CA ILE A 85 14.62 -7.22 -8.33
C ILE A 85 15.21 -8.59 -8.62
N ASP A 86 14.57 -9.66 -8.13
CA ASP A 86 15.04 -11.03 -8.33
C ASP A 86 15.06 -11.38 -9.83
N GLU A 87 14.01 -11.05 -10.56
CA GLU A 87 13.92 -11.22 -12.02
C GLU A 87 15.01 -10.43 -12.76
N LEU A 88 15.23 -9.17 -12.39
CA LEU A 88 16.24 -8.30 -12.99
C LEU A 88 17.66 -8.83 -12.79
N LEU A 89 18.00 -9.22 -11.57
CA LEU A 89 19.34 -9.73 -11.24
C LEU A 89 19.59 -11.12 -11.82
N ALA A 90 18.55 -11.94 -11.97
CA ALA A 90 18.67 -13.23 -12.66
C ALA A 90 18.92 -13.05 -14.17
N ALA A 91 18.32 -12.01 -14.78
CA ALA A 91 18.52 -11.71 -16.20
C ALA A 91 19.83 -10.98 -16.50
N ASN A 92 20.28 -10.11 -15.59
CA ASN A 92 21.48 -9.29 -15.77
C ASN A 92 22.15 -8.99 -14.42
N ALA A 93 23.34 -9.52 -14.20
CA ALA A 93 24.12 -9.29 -12.97
C ALA A 93 24.57 -7.82 -12.80
N GLN A 94 24.56 -7.00 -13.86
CA GLN A 94 24.90 -5.58 -13.85
C GLN A 94 23.78 -4.76 -14.52
N PRO A 95 22.65 -4.55 -13.83
CA PRO A 95 21.52 -3.82 -14.38
C PRO A 95 21.91 -2.36 -14.70
N SER A 96 21.31 -1.81 -15.76
CA SER A 96 21.52 -0.41 -16.10
C SER A 96 20.85 0.51 -15.07
N LEU A 97 21.33 1.77 -15.00
CA LEU A 97 20.69 2.79 -14.15
C LEU A 97 19.20 2.93 -14.46
N ARG A 98 18.80 2.83 -15.75
CA ARG A 98 17.40 2.86 -16.17
C ARG A 98 16.60 1.72 -15.55
N ASP A 99 17.12 0.50 -15.57
CA ASP A 99 16.43 -0.67 -14.99
C ASP A 99 16.24 -0.50 -13.49
N ILE A 100 17.27 0.01 -12.79
CA ILE A 100 17.19 0.31 -11.36
C ILE A 100 16.15 1.39 -11.07
N CYS A 101 16.13 2.48 -11.84
CA CYS A 101 15.11 3.54 -11.68
C CYS A 101 13.70 3.01 -11.94
N MET A 102 13.52 2.05 -12.84
CA MET A 102 12.22 1.42 -13.08
C MET A 102 11.71 0.66 -11.86
N LEU A 103 12.57 0.10 -11.01
CA LEU A 103 12.17 -0.53 -9.74
C LEU A 103 11.52 0.43 -8.74
N MET A 104 11.69 1.74 -8.91
CA MET A 104 11.04 2.75 -8.05
C MET A 104 9.59 3.02 -8.49
N VAL A 105 9.27 2.91 -9.78
CA VAL A 105 7.99 3.32 -10.36
C VAL A 105 7.14 2.13 -10.79
N TYR A 106 7.74 1.15 -11.46
CA TYR A 106 7.04 0.06 -12.10
C TYR A 106 6.25 -0.85 -11.16
N PRO A 107 6.68 -1.12 -9.90
CA PRO A 107 5.91 -1.92 -8.95
C PRO A 107 4.48 -1.38 -8.76
N SER A 108 4.34 -0.11 -8.41
CA SER A 108 3.03 0.53 -8.22
C SER A 108 2.22 0.61 -9.52
N PHE A 109 2.89 0.90 -10.63
CA PHE A 109 2.24 0.96 -11.94
C PHE A 109 1.68 -0.40 -12.37
N SER A 110 2.44 -1.49 -12.22
CA SER A 110 1.99 -2.84 -12.56
C SER A 110 0.82 -3.28 -11.71
N LEU A 111 0.87 -3.05 -10.39
CA LEU A 111 -0.22 -3.35 -9.47
C LEU A 111 -1.50 -2.57 -9.82
N ALA A 112 -1.39 -1.29 -10.17
CA ALA A 112 -2.54 -0.47 -10.58
C ALA A 112 -3.18 -0.93 -11.89
N ARG A 113 -2.42 -1.57 -12.78
CA ARG A 113 -2.95 -2.18 -14.01
C ARG A 113 -3.64 -3.52 -13.79
N GLU A 114 -3.19 -4.27 -12.80
CA GLU A 114 -3.69 -5.61 -12.49
C GLU A 114 -4.90 -5.59 -11.56
N SER A 115 -5.01 -4.57 -10.70
CA SER A 115 -6.04 -4.46 -9.66
C SER A 115 -6.75 -3.11 -9.70
N SER A 116 -8.09 -3.14 -9.85
CA SER A 116 -8.92 -1.94 -9.72
C SER A 116 -8.87 -1.33 -8.32
N GLU A 117 -8.65 -2.13 -7.30
CA GLU A 117 -8.50 -1.69 -5.91
C GLU A 117 -7.21 -0.90 -5.73
N TYR A 118 -6.09 -1.44 -6.24
CA TYR A 118 -4.82 -0.73 -6.21
C TYR A 118 -4.85 0.53 -7.09
N HIS A 119 -5.56 0.51 -8.21
CA HIS A 119 -5.80 1.70 -9.04
C HIS A 119 -6.52 2.80 -8.25
N ASN A 120 -7.58 2.45 -7.51
CA ASN A 120 -8.29 3.40 -6.64
C ASN A 120 -7.37 3.97 -5.56
N TYR A 121 -6.53 3.14 -4.95
CA TYR A 121 -5.52 3.59 -3.99
C TYR A 121 -4.58 4.64 -4.61
N VAL A 122 -4.00 4.36 -5.77
CA VAL A 122 -3.10 5.33 -6.45
C VAL A 122 -3.84 6.64 -6.76
N LYS A 123 -5.09 6.55 -7.22
CA LYS A 123 -5.92 7.73 -7.50
C LYS A 123 -6.27 8.50 -6.22
N ALA A 124 -6.60 7.79 -5.13
CA ALA A 124 -6.97 8.40 -3.85
C ALA A 124 -5.81 9.12 -3.17
N PHE A 125 -4.62 8.49 -3.15
CA PHE A 125 -3.51 8.91 -2.31
C PHE A 125 -2.28 9.40 -3.10
N GLY A 126 -2.16 9.07 -4.39
CA GLY A 126 -1.02 9.49 -5.21
C GLY A 126 -0.88 11.01 -5.30
N HIS A 127 -1.98 11.73 -5.44
CA HIS A 127 -2.00 13.19 -5.47
C HIS A 127 -1.64 13.81 -4.10
N ALA A 128 -2.15 13.23 -3.01
CA ALA A 128 -1.83 13.67 -1.65
C ALA A 128 -0.34 13.47 -1.31
N LEU A 129 0.28 12.42 -1.84
CA LEU A 129 1.72 12.19 -1.69
C LEU A 129 2.56 13.27 -2.40
N VAL A 130 2.10 13.77 -3.55
CA VAL A 130 2.81 14.80 -4.33
C VAL A 130 2.62 16.20 -3.74
N LEU A 131 1.42 16.49 -3.21
CA LEU A 131 1.07 17.83 -2.70
C LEU A 131 1.29 17.98 -1.19
N SER A 132 1.67 16.94 -0.47
CA SER A 132 1.91 17.06 0.96
C SER A 132 3.13 17.96 1.20
N GLU A 133 2.99 18.97 2.06
CA GLU A 133 4.10 19.78 2.58
C GLU A 133 5.13 18.94 3.36
N ARG A 134 4.77 17.69 3.65
CA ARG A 134 5.65 16.72 4.30
C ARG A 134 6.59 16.14 3.25
N SER A 135 7.88 16.14 3.55
CA SER A 135 8.88 15.45 2.74
C SER A 135 8.43 14.03 2.39
N LEU A 136 8.47 13.66 1.10
CA LEU A 136 8.22 12.29 0.64
C LEU A 136 9.03 11.27 1.45
N LEU A 137 10.26 11.62 1.84
CA LEU A 137 11.12 10.83 2.73
C LEU A 137 10.46 10.57 4.09
N SER A 138 9.81 11.56 4.69
CA SER A 138 9.15 11.39 6.00
C SER A 138 7.92 10.48 5.92
N ILE A 139 7.21 10.50 4.79
CA ILE A 139 6.06 9.62 4.53
C ILE A 139 6.56 8.18 4.29
N VAL A 140 7.55 8.03 3.43
CA VAL A 140 8.18 6.73 3.14
C VAL A 140 8.78 6.11 4.41
N GLN A 141 9.48 6.89 5.23
CA GLN A 141 10.08 6.42 6.49
C GLN A 141 9.02 5.97 7.50
N ARG A 142 7.91 6.69 7.62
CA ARG A 142 6.81 6.34 8.54
C ARG A 142 6.12 5.02 8.17
N HIS A 143 6.03 4.72 6.87
CA HIS A 143 5.42 3.48 6.36
C HIS A 143 6.46 2.41 6.00
N GLY A 144 7.57 2.34 6.73
CA GLY A 144 8.54 1.25 6.64
C GLY A 144 9.73 1.49 5.71
N GLY A 145 9.97 2.76 5.29
CA GLY A 145 11.21 3.14 4.58
C GLY A 145 11.44 2.44 3.23
N GLY A 146 10.38 1.94 2.59
CA GLY A 146 10.49 1.12 1.38
C GLY A 146 10.79 -0.37 1.67
N GLY A 147 10.89 -0.76 2.95
CA GLY A 147 11.18 -2.14 3.36
C GLY A 147 12.52 -2.65 2.83
N ALA A 148 12.74 -3.96 2.91
CA ALA A 148 13.97 -4.61 2.44
C ALA A 148 14.20 -4.38 0.93
N SER A 149 13.14 -4.44 0.10
CA SER A 149 13.25 -4.22 -1.34
C SER A 149 13.60 -2.77 -1.70
N GLY A 150 13.15 -1.80 -0.89
CA GLY A 150 13.54 -0.39 -1.05
C GLY A 150 15.02 -0.16 -0.71
N GLN A 151 15.50 -0.77 0.36
CA GLN A 151 16.93 -0.75 0.74
C GLN A 151 17.80 -1.39 -0.34
N GLN A 152 17.40 -2.55 -0.85
CA GLN A 152 18.11 -3.23 -1.93
C GLN A 152 18.17 -2.38 -3.21
N THR A 153 17.05 -1.71 -3.56
CA THR A 153 17.04 -0.77 -4.70
C THR A 153 18.00 0.39 -4.48
N ALA A 154 18.07 0.93 -3.27
CA ALA A 154 19.00 2.01 -2.92
C ALA A 154 20.47 1.56 -3.03
N GLU A 155 20.81 0.35 -2.62
CA GLU A 155 22.16 -0.19 -2.76
C GLU A 155 22.54 -0.41 -4.23
N LEU A 156 21.60 -0.92 -5.06
CA LEU A 156 21.82 -1.01 -6.51
C LEU A 156 22.05 0.36 -7.14
N LEU A 157 21.30 1.38 -6.70
CA LEU A 157 21.44 2.75 -7.19
C LEU A 157 22.80 3.35 -6.79
N LYS A 158 23.24 3.17 -5.55
CA LYS A 158 24.57 3.60 -5.09
C LYS A 158 25.69 2.94 -5.90
N ALA A 159 25.58 1.62 -6.15
CA ALA A 159 26.56 0.89 -6.95
C ALA A 159 26.61 1.38 -8.41
N ALA A 160 25.47 1.81 -8.98
CA ALA A 160 25.40 2.34 -10.34
C ALA A 160 25.89 3.80 -10.45
N LEU A 161 25.99 4.53 -9.34
CA LEU A 161 26.35 5.95 -9.27
C LEU A 161 27.50 6.21 -8.29
N PRO A 162 28.67 5.56 -8.47
CA PRO A 162 29.77 5.63 -7.50
C PRO A 162 30.44 7.01 -7.38
N HIS A 163 30.12 7.93 -8.31
CA HIS A 163 30.61 9.30 -8.33
C HIS A 163 29.74 10.29 -7.56
N LEU A 164 28.58 9.87 -7.08
CA LEU A 164 27.72 10.67 -6.23
C LEU A 164 28.01 10.31 -4.77
N ASP A 165 28.78 11.14 -4.08
CA ASP A 165 28.94 11.02 -2.64
C ASP A 165 27.59 11.18 -1.95
N PRO A 166 27.26 10.34 -0.96
CA PRO A 166 26.07 10.56 -0.15
C PRO A 166 26.27 11.85 0.65
N VAL A 167 25.43 12.85 0.39
CA VAL A 167 25.32 14.07 1.20
C VAL A 167 24.66 13.76 2.53
#